data_b22df1f637754854f975feacea13fb98
#
_entry.id   b22df1f637754854f975feacea13fb98
#
_cell.length_a   1.000
_cell.length_b   1.000
_cell.length_c   1.000
_cell.angle_alpha   90.00
_cell.angle_beta   90.00
_cell.angle_gamma   90.00
#
_symmetry.space_group_name_H-M   'P 1'
#
loop_
_entity.id
_entity.type
_entity.pdbx_description
1 polymer ?
#
loop_
_entity_poly.entity_id
_entity_poly.type
_entity_poly.pdbx_seq_one_letter_code
_entity_poly.pdbx_strand_id
1 'polypeptide(L)'
;GGAGWLATNNILGATGVAPNVAANTAPTDGTLRTLTEAMLKDVAQKCWEQGGDPTMLFVPGALRATVSAFTGAATKFDKTEDKTIYATVEVYVGDFGRYSIVNSRHQRARDVFLVDPGQFELLTLRAMKATPLAKTGDSENYMINTEWTLKSKQDAASGAIRDLQP
;
A
#
# COMPACT_ATOMS: atom_id res chain seq x y z
N GLY A 1 -1.44 -12.83 -1.19
CA GLY A 1 -0.89 -11.61 -0.57
C GLY A 1 -1.58 -10.35 -1.06
N GLY A 2 -1.21 -9.17 -0.51
CA GLY A 2 -1.85 -7.87 -0.80
C GLY A 2 -1.93 -7.48 -2.27
N ALA A 3 -1.01 -7.97 -3.11
CA ALA A 3 -1.03 -7.70 -4.55
C ALA A 3 -2.30 -8.22 -5.26
N GLY A 4 -2.94 -9.28 -4.74
CA GLY A 4 -4.19 -9.78 -5.30
C GLY A 4 -5.39 -8.87 -5.03
N TRP A 5 -5.36 -8.15 -3.91
CA TRP A 5 -6.44 -7.23 -3.54
C TRP A 5 -6.38 -5.88 -4.27
N LEU A 6 -5.27 -5.60 -4.95
CA LEU A 6 -5.04 -4.38 -5.71
C LEU A 6 -5.00 -4.67 -7.21
N ALA A 7 -5.41 -5.88 -7.65
CA ALA A 7 -5.23 -6.34 -9.02
C ALA A 7 -6.07 -5.54 -10.03
N THR A 8 -7.23 -5.04 -9.63
CA THR A 8 -8.17 -4.33 -10.52
C THR A 8 -7.57 -3.03 -11.05
N ASN A 9 -6.90 -2.25 -10.20
CA ASN A 9 -6.30 -0.97 -10.58
C ASN A 9 -4.77 -1.02 -10.59
N ASN A 10 -4.21 -2.08 -11.14
CA ASN A 10 -2.77 -2.21 -11.33
C ASN A 10 -2.31 -1.54 -12.61
N ILE A 11 -1.27 -0.69 -12.50
CA ILE A 11 -0.48 -0.25 -13.64
C ILE A 11 0.85 -1.00 -13.62
N LEU A 12 1.04 -1.84 -14.63
CA LEU A 12 2.19 -2.72 -14.79
C LEU A 12 3.12 -2.20 -15.88
N GLY A 13 4.38 -2.58 -15.81
CA GLY A 13 5.32 -2.45 -16.92
C GLY A 13 4.92 -3.33 -18.11
N ALA A 14 5.50 -3.07 -19.28
CA ALA A 14 5.30 -3.94 -20.42
C ALA A 14 5.67 -5.39 -20.05
N THR A 15 4.91 -6.36 -20.54
CA THR A 15 5.05 -7.80 -20.21
C THR A 15 4.68 -8.22 -18.78
N GLY A 16 4.40 -7.28 -17.88
CA GLY A 16 3.95 -7.59 -16.54
C GLY A 16 2.52 -8.17 -16.54
N VAL A 17 2.26 -9.13 -15.66
CA VAL A 17 0.95 -9.75 -15.49
C VAL A 17 0.45 -9.53 -14.08
N ALA A 18 -0.77 -9.00 -13.94
CA ALA A 18 -1.41 -8.85 -12.65
C ALA A 18 -1.78 -10.23 -12.06
N PRO A 19 -1.78 -10.39 -10.73
CA PRO A 19 -2.25 -11.61 -10.11
C PRO A 19 -3.75 -11.79 -10.38
N ASN A 20 -4.14 -12.98 -10.72
CA ASN A 20 -5.56 -13.36 -10.85
C ASN A 20 -5.86 -14.49 -9.88
N VAL A 21 -6.60 -14.16 -8.81
CA VAL A 21 -6.95 -15.12 -7.76
C VAL A 21 -7.90 -16.20 -8.28
N ALA A 22 -8.86 -15.83 -9.13
CA ALA A 22 -9.85 -16.78 -9.68
C ALA A 22 -9.20 -17.80 -10.61
N ALA A 23 -8.20 -17.39 -11.40
CA ALA A 23 -7.45 -18.25 -12.30
C ALA A 23 -6.19 -18.86 -11.66
N ASN A 24 -5.94 -18.61 -10.37
CA ASN A 24 -4.72 -19.02 -9.66
C ASN A 24 -3.43 -18.61 -10.40
N THR A 25 -3.44 -17.46 -11.04
CA THR A 25 -2.29 -16.95 -11.79
C THR A 25 -1.41 -16.12 -10.87
N ALA A 26 -0.13 -16.50 -10.75
CA ALA A 26 0.85 -15.70 -10.03
C ALA A 26 1.20 -14.42 -10.80
N PRO A 27 1.49 -13.29 -10.12
CA PRO A 27 1.96 -12.10 -10.80
C PRO A 27 3.35 -12.33 -11.40
N THR A 28 3.57 -11.80 -12.60
CA THR A 28 4.91 -11.73 -13.20
C THR A 28 5.37 -10.29 -13.30
N ASP A 29 6.67 -10.09 -13.10
CA ASP A 29 7.28 -8.77 -13.20
C ASP A 29 7.37 -8.35 -14.68
N GLY A 30 7.07 -7.08 -14.93
CA GLY A 30 7.22 -6.47 -16.23
C GLY A 30 8.55 -5.70 -16.39
N THR A 31 8.68 -5.01 -17.51
CA THR A 31 9.80 -4.13 -17.78
C THR A 31 9.82 -2.96 -16.81
N LEU A 32 10.98 -2.69 -16.24
CA LEU A 32 11.18 -1.55 -15.31
C LEU A 32 10.97 -0.22 -16.03
N ARG A 33 10.34 0.71 -15.31
CA ARG A 33 10.07 2.06 -15.81
C ARG A 33 10.20 3.09 -14.70
N THR A 34 10.47 4.32 -15.06
CA THR A 34 10.54 5.44 -14.11
C THR A 34 9.14 5.80 -13.60
N LEU A 35 9.00 6.02 -12.30
CA LEU A 35 7.76 6.53 -11.71
C LEU A 35 7.49 7.95 -12.20
N THR A 36 6.30 8.19 -12.73
CA THR A 36 5.85 9.51 -13.18
C THR A 36 4.59 9.94 -12.42
N GLU A 37 4.40 11.25 -12.30
CA GLU A 37 3.20 11.81 -11.69
C GLU A 37 1.92 11.41 -12.46
N ALA A 38 2.02 11.27 -13.80
CA ALA A 38 0.91 10.83 -14.64
C ALA A 38 0.41 9.42 -14.28
N MET A 39 1.31 8.51 -13.90
CA MET A 39 0.92 7.16 -13.45
C MET A 39 0.14 7.23 -12.12
N LEU A 40 0.52 8.12 -11.22
CA LEU A 40 -0.19 8.31 -9.96
C LEU A 40 -1.60 8.86 -10.20
N LYS A 41 -1.73 9.84 -11.10
CA LYS A 41 -3.03 10.40 -11.48
C LYS A 41 -3.92 9.37 -12.17
N ASP A 42 -3.39 8.54 -13.05
CA ASP A 42 -4.13 7.47 -13.72
C ASP A 42 -4.67 6.42 -12.73
N VAL A 43 -3.84 5.98 -11.76
CA VAL A 43 -4.32 5.07 -10.71
C VAL A 43 -5.39 5.73 -9.84
N ALA A 44 -5.18 6.99 -9.46
CA ALA A 44 -6.13 7.74 -8.64
C ALA A 44 -7.49 7.89 -9.35
N GLN A 45 -7.46 8.20 -10.65
CA GLN A 45 -8.67 8.28 -11.47
C GLN A 45 -9.41 6.94 -11.52
N LYS A 46 -8.70 5.84 -11.77
CA LYS A 46 -9.29 4.50 -11.80
C LYS A 46 -9.94 4.11 -10.48
N CYS A 47 -9.28 4.41 -9.35
CA CYS A 47 -9.84 4.16 -8.03
C CYS A 47 -11.12 4.98 -7.81
N TRP A 48 -11.10 6.25 -8.19
CA TRP A 48 -12.25 7.16 -8.06
C TRP A 48 -13.43 6.72 -8.95
N GLU A 49 -13.20 6.33 -10.19
CA GLU A 49 -14.22 5.80 -11.11
C GLU A 49 -14.91 4.53 -10.57
N GLN A 50 -14.19 3.74 -9.76
CA GLN A 50 -14.69 2.54 -9.11
C GLN A 50 -15.33 2.82 -7.74
N GLY A 51 -15.45 4.09 -7.35
CA GLY A 51 -16.08 4.51 -6.10
C GLY A 51 -15.16 4.39 -4.87
N GLY A 52 -13.86 4.27 -5.05
CA GLY A 52 -12.86 4.32 -3.98
C GLY A 52 -12.46 5.75 -3.64
N ASP A 53 -12.08 5.96 -2.38
CA ASP A 53 -11.50 7.22 -1.90
C ASP A 53 -10.16 6.93 -1.19
N PRO A 54 -9.11 6.63 -1.95
CA PRO A 54 -7.82 6.32 -1.37
C PRO A 54 -7.23 7.57 -0.69
N THR A 55 -6.72 7.41 0.52
CA THR A 55 -6.15 8.49 1.32
C THR A 55 -4.68 8.29 1.67
N MET A 56 -4.15 7.08 1.45
CA MET A 56 -2.77 6.73 1.80
C MET A 56 -1.98 6.29 0.57
N LEU A 57 -0.79 6.88 0.41
CA LEU A 57 0.18 6.51 -0.61
C LEU A 57 1.39 5.86 0.06
N PHE A 58 1.52 4.55 -0.07
CA PHE A 58 2.66 3.79 0.44
C PHE A 58 3.80 3.80 -0.58
N VAL A 59 4.95 4.31 -0.16
CA VAL A 59 6.13 4.49 -1.01
C VAL A 59 7.33 3.80 -0.38
N PRO A 60 8.08 2.97 -1.12
CA PRO A 60 9.35 2.43 -0.65
C PRO A 60 10.42 3.53 -0.59
N GLY A 61 11.42 3.34 0.28
CA GLY A 61 12.47 4.34 0.48
C GLY A 61 13.22 4.75 -0.80
N ALA A 62 13.42 3.80 -1.72
CA ALA A 62 14.10 4.06 -3.00
C ALA A 62 13.35 5.06 -3.90
N LEU A 63 12.02 5.07 -3.88
CA LEU A 63 11.19 5.93 -4.72
C LEU A 63 10.73 7.22 -4.01
N ARG A 64 11.09 7.38 -2.74
CA ARG A 64 10.65 8.52 -1.93
C ARG A 64 11.11 9.86 -2.50
N ALA A 65 12.37 9.94 -2.94
CA ALA A 65 12.92 11.15 -3.54
C ALA A 65 12.19 11.51 -4.85
N THR A 66 11.86 10.52 -5.66
CA THR A 66 11.11 10.72 -6.92
C THR A 66 9.71 11.29 -6.65
N VAL A 67 9.00 10.75 -5.66
CA VAL A 67 7.68 11.27 -5.28
C VAL A 67 7.77 12.69 -4.73
N SER A 68 8.81 13.00 -3.94
CA SER A 68 9.04 14.35 -3.42
C SER A 68 9.40 15.38 -4.50
N ALA A 69 9.85 14.93 -5.67
CA ALA A 69 10.17 15.77 -6.81
C ALA A 69 8.95 16.10 -7.70
N PHE A 70 7.79 15.47 -7.46
CA PHE A 70 6.57 15.80 -8.20
C PHE A 70 6.17 17.25 -7.95
N THR A 71 6.10 18.05 -9.01
CA THR A 71 5.93 19.50 -8.93
C THR A 71 4.49 19.97 -8.96
N GLY A 72 3.57 19.13 -9.47
CA GLY A 72 2.20 19.54 -9.76
C GLY A 72 1.31 19.77 -8.54
N ALA A 73 1.63 19.18 -7.39
CA ALA A 73 0.78 19.26 -6.21
C ALA A 73 1.55 19.29 -4.89
N ALA A 74 2.85 19.53 -4.92
CA ALA A 74 3.61 19.74 -3.71
C ALA A 74 3.14 21.01 -3.02
N THR A 75 2.13 20.91 -2.16
CA THR A 75 1.84 21.93 -1.17
C THR A 75 3.01 21.92 -0.21
N LYS A 76 4.03 22.70 -0.53
CA LYS A 76 5.04 23.09 0.44
C LYS A 76 4.29 23.87 1.51
N PHE A 77 4.06 23.27 2.64
CA PHE A 77 3.65 24.01 3.81
C PHE A 77 4.84 24.88 4.22
N ASP A 78 4.87 26.09 3.69
CA ASP A 78 5.77 27.14 4.13
C ASP A 78 5.25 27.63 5.49
N LYS A 79 5.61 26.93 6.56
CA LYS A 79 5.49 27.49 7.91
C LYS A 79 6.62 28.50 8.08
N THR A 80 6.29 29.74 7.87
CA THR A 80 7.20 30.90 7.87
C THR A 80 7.83 31.21 9.25
N GLU A 81 7.58 30.45 10.29
CA GLU A 81 8.02 30.78 11.65
C GLU A 81 9.29 30.07 12.14
N ASP A 82 9.75 29.01 11.47
CA ASP A 82 11.01 28.36 11.84
C ASP A 82 11.92 28.25 10.62
N LYS A 83 13.17 28.67 10.77
CA LYS A 83 14.25 28.62 9.76
C LYS A 83 14.63 27.18 9.33
N THR A 84 13.66 26.28 9.26
CA THR A 84 13.88 24.88 8.92
C THR A 84 13.47 24.65 7.48
N ILE A 85 14.40 24.23 6.64
CA ILE A 85 14.13 23.86 5.24
C ILE A 85 13.53 22.45 5.25
N TYR A 86 12.24 22.34 4.92
CA TYR A 86 11.59 21.05 4.72
C TYR A 86 11.76 20.61 3.27
N ALA A 87 12.59 19.60 3.03
CA ALA A 87 12.76 18.98 1.71
C ALA A 87 11.78 17.80 1.46
N THR A 88 10.90 17.52 2.42
CA THR A 88 10.05 16.32 2.39
C THR A 88 8.59 16.70 2.24
N VAL A 89 7.92 16.13 1.25
CA VAL A 89 6.47 16.25 1.05
C VAL A 89 5.79 15.12 1.82
N GLU A 90 4.94 15.45 2.79
CA GLU A 90 4.16 14.46 3.56
C GLU A 90 2.78 14.22 2.95
N VAL A 91 2.28 15.16 2.19
CA VAL A 91 0.95 15.10 1.58
C VAL A 91 1.04 15.48 0.11
N TYR A 92 0.47 14.64 -0.73
CA TYR A 92 0.25 14.93 -2.14
C TYR A 92 -1.22 15.28 -2.36
N VAL A 93 -1.51 16.42 -2.97
CA VAL A 93 -2.87 16.84 -3.34
C VAL A 93 -2.99 16.70 -4.85
N GLY A 94 -3.82 15.75 -5.27
CA GLY A 94 -4.14 15.52 -6.68
C GLY A 94 -5.56 15.92 -7.03
N ASP A 95 -5.92 15.76 -8.29
CA ASP A 95 -7.24 16.13 -8.82
C ASP A 95 -8.39 15.31 -8.21
N PHE A 96 -8.08 14.08 -7.73
CA PHE A 96 -9.06 13.12 -7.20
C PHE A 96 -8.98 12.94 -5.69
N GLY A 97 -8.17 13.74 -4.98
CA GLY A 97 -8.09 13.64 -3.54
C GLY A 97 -6.76 14.05 -2.94
N ARG A 98 -6.68 13.86 -1.64
CA ARG A 98 -5.50 14.17 -0.83
C ARG A 98 -4.89 12.90 -0.28
N TYR A 99 -3.63 12.65 -0.59
CA TYR A 99 -2.93 11.41 -0.22
C TYR A 99 -1.84 11.70 0.80
N SER A 100 -1.91 11.04 1.95
CA SER A 100 -0.84 11.04 2.94
C SER A 100 0.26 10.06 2.51
N ILE A 101 1.49 10.53 2.40
CA ILE A 101 2.61 9.71 1.96
C ILE A 101 3.21 8.98 3.15
N VAL A 102 3.15 7.65 3.10
CA VAL A 102 3.66 6.76 4.13
C VAL A 102 4.88 6.01 3.61
N ASN A 103 6.01 6.18 4.29
CA ASN A 103 7.21 5.42 3.95
C ASN A 103 7.11 4.00 4.49
N SER A 104 7.22 3.01 3.61
CA SER A 104 7.21 1.60 3.98
C SER A 104 8.55 0.94 3.69
N ARG A 105 9.22 0.44 4.75
CA ARG A 105 10.47 -0.32 4.62
C ARG A 105 10.26 -1.80 4.31
N HIS A 106 9.03 -2.30 4.47
CA HIS A 106 8.68 -3.70 4.23
C HIS A 106 8.07 -3.92 2.84
N GLN A 107 7.87 -2.83 2.10
CA GLN A 107 7.33 -2.86 0.76
C GLN A 107 8.43 -3.18 -0.25
N ARG A 108 8.08 -3.84 -1.33
CA ARG A 108 8.96 -4.05 -2.48
C ARG A 108 9.43 -2.71 -3.04
N ALA A 109 10.74 -2.56 -3.31
CA ALA A 109 11.32 -1.30 -3.80
C ALA A 109 10.77 -0.84 -5.17
N ARG A 110 10.09 -1.72 -5.89
CA ARG A 110 9.58 -1.52 -7.25
C ARG A 110 8.10 -1.23 -7.33
N ASP A 111 7.41 -1.15 -6.20
CA ASP A 111 5.95 -1.02 -6.15
C ASP A 111 5.56 0.20 -5.30
N VAL A 112 4.52 0.92 -5.75
CA VAL A 112 3.87 2.00 -4.99
C VAL A 112 2.38 1.66 -4.87
N PHE A 113 1.82 1.82 -3.68
CA PHE A 113 0.41 1.49 -3.42
C PHE A 113 -0.37 2.73 -3.04
N LEU A 114 -1.51 2.91 -3.68
CA LEU A 114 -2.52 3.88 -3.32
C LEU A 114 -3.68 3.14 -2.65
N VAL A 115 -3.90 3.41 -1.37
CA VAL A 115 -4.75 2.57 -0.53
C VAL A 115 -5.85 3.38 0.13
N ASP A 116 -7.07 2.84 0.09
CA ASP A 116 -8.18 3.26 0.93
C ASP A 116 -8.23 2.38 2.19
N PRO A 117 -7.79 2.89 3.35
CA PRO A 117 -7.74 2.10 4.58
C PRO A 117 -9.12 1.66 5.06
N GLY A 118 -10.18 2.37 4.72
CA GLY A 118 -11.55 2.04 5.08
C GLY A 118 -12.06 0.73 4.47
N GLN A 119 -11.41 0.26 3.40
CA GLN A 119 -11.74 -0.98 2.72
C GLN A 119 -11.05 -2.21 3.32
N PHE A 120 -10.18 -2.03 4.29
CA PHE A 120 -9.48 -3.14 4.94
C PHE A 120 -9.95 -3.31 6.38
N GLU A 121 -10.16 -4.55 6.78
CA GLU A 121 -10.61 -4.92 8.11
C GLU A 121 -9.86 -6.13 8.63
N LEU A 122 -9.40 -6.04 9.87
CA LEU A 122 -8.80 -7.17 10.56
C LEU A 122 -9.90 -8.01 11.21
N LEU A 123 -10.09 -9.24 10.73
CA LEU A 123 -11.04 -10.18 11.30
C LEU A 123 -10.31 -11.17 12.20
N THR A 124 -10.79 -11.33 13.42
CA THR A 124 -10.26 -12.29 14.39
C THR A 124 -11.23 -13.46 14.54
N LEU A 125 -10.78 -14.65 14.18
CA LEU A 125 -11.55 -15.89 14.38
C LEU A 125 -11.40 -16.37 15.82
N ARG A 126 -10.15 -16.39 16.31
CA ARG A 126 -9.86 -16.72 17.72
C ARG A 126 -9.02 -15.61 18.32
N ALA A 127 -9.56 -14.98 19.36
CA ALA A 127 -8.81 -13.99 20.12
C ALA A 127 -7.60 -14.65 20.81
N MET A 128 -6.54 -13.90 21.03
CA MET A 128 -5.36 -14.38 21.75
C MET A 128 -5.77 -14.88 23.13
N LYS A 129 -5.53 -16.18 23.38
CA LYS A 129 -5.84 -16.83 24.65
C LYS A 129 -4.71 -17.80 25.04
N ALA A 130 -4.29 -17.71 26.29
CA ALA A 130 -3.40 -18.70 26.89
C ALA A 130 -4.24 -19.88 27.41
N THR A 131 -3.95 -21.06 26.95
CA THR A 131 -4.60 -22.31 27.40
C THR A 131 -3.56 -23.19 28.09
N PRO A 132 -3.78 -23.59 29.35
CA PRO A 132 -2.87 -24.50 30.01
C PRO A 132 -2.88 -25.85 29.33
N LEU A 133 -1.71 -26.42 29.12
CA LEU A 133 -1.53 -27.80 28.62
C LEU A 133 -1.42 -28.77 29.79
N ALA A 134 -1.58 -30.07 29.49
CA ALA A 134 -1.39 -31.11 30.48
C ALA A 134 0.03 -31.04 31.06
N LYS A 135 0.14 -31.21 32.39
CA LYS A 135 1.43 -31.23 33.07
C LYS A 135 2.23 -32.47 32.66
N THR A 136 3.45 -32.26 32.22
CA THR A 136 4.44 -33.30 32.00
C THR A 136 5.59 -33.05 33.00
N GLY A 137 5.52 -33.70 34.15
CA GLY A 137 6.45 -33.52 35.25
C GLY A 137 6.13 -32.29 36.09
N ASP A 138 7.17 -31.57 36.57
CA ASP A 138 7.06 -30.41 37.48
C ASP A 138 6.94 -29.06 36.73
N SER A 139 6.77 -29.08 35.40
CA SER A 139 6.63 -27.87 34.57
C SER A 139 5.17 -27.60 34.23
N GLU A 140 4.81 -26.30 34.21
CA GLU A 140 3.53 -25.81 33.71
C GLU A 140 3.72 -25.22 32.31
N ASN A 141 3.05 -25.79 31.33
CA ASN A 141 3.13 -25.36 29.93
C ASN A 141 1.84 -24.67 29.52
N TYR A 142 1.97 -23.57 28.81
CA TYR A 142 0.84 -22.84 28.25
C TYR A 142 0.99 -22.73 26.74
N MET A 143 -0.10 -22.88 26.01
CA MET A 143 -0.19 -22.63 24.59
C MET A 143 -0.93 -21.31 24.36
N ILE A 144 -0.32 -20.40 23.59
CA ILE A 144 -0.95 -19.14 23.18
C ILE A 144 -1.32 -19.26 21.71
N ASN A 145 -2.61 -19.19 21.42
CA ASN A 145 -3.15 -19.23 20.06
C ASN A 145 -3.89 -17.96 19.74
N THR A 146 -3.74 -17.51 18.50
CA THR A 146 -4.57 -16.46 17.89
C THR A 146 -4.76 -16.79 16.41
N GLU A 147 -5.94 -16.55 15.89
CA GLU A 147 -6.25 -16.73 14.48
C GLU A 147 -6.92 -15.46 13.97
N TRP A 148 -6.31 -14.85 12.99
CA TRP A 148 -6.81 -13.64 12.39
C TRP A 148 -6.52 -13.62 10.89
N THR A 149 -7.29 -12.82 10.15
CA THR A 149 -7.08 -12.57 8.73
C THR A 149 -7.38 -11.12 8.38
N LEU A 150 -6.79 -10.65 7.30
CA LEU A 150 -7.11 -9.36 6.71
C LEU A 150 -8.19 -9.56 5.66
N LYS A 151 -9.29 -8.80 5.77
CA LYS A 151 -10.38 -8.77 4.78
C LYS A 151 -10.25 -7.51 3.94
N SER A 152 -10.33 -7.64 2.63
CA SER A 152 -10.58 -6.54 1.71
C SER A 152 -12.07 -6.53 1.36
N LYS A 153 -12.72 -5.39 1.54
CA LYS A 153 -14.16 -5.22 1.23
C LYS A 153 -14.36 -4.95 -0.26
N GLN A 154 -13.47 -4.14 -0.84
CA GLN A 154 -13.49 -3.76 -2.24
C GLN A 154 -12.05 -3.65 -2.77
N ASP A 155 -11.68 -4.46 -3.72
CA ASP A 155 -10.36 -4.49 -4.33
C ASP A 155 -10.14 -3.32 -5.33
N ALA A 156 -11.22 -2.85 -5.94
CA ALA A 156 -11.18 -1.75 -6.90
C ALA A 156 -11.06 -0.34 -6.27
N ALA A 157 -11.26 -0.22 -4.93
CA ALA A 157 -11.12 1.06 -4.24
C ALA A 157 -9.65 1.49 -4.03
N SER A 158 -8.73 0.56 -4.22
CA SER A 158 -7.29 0.80 -4.05
C SER A 158 -6.55 0.41 -5.32
N GLY A 159 -5.34 0.91 -5.50
CA GLY A 159 -4.56 0.63 -6.70
C GLY A 159 -3.07 0.47 -6.44
N ALA A 160 -2.36 0.03 -7.46
CA ALA A 160 -0.92 -0.17 -7.38
C ALA A 160 -0.22 0.25 -8.68
N ILE A 161 0.96 0.83 -8.52
CA ILE A 161 1.90 1.06 -9.62
C ILE A 161 3.08 0.12 -9.39
N ARG A 162 3.36 -0.73 -10.34
CA ARG A 162 4.38 -1.78 -10.21
C ARG A 162 5.43 -1.68 -11.31
N ASP A 163 6.47 -2.48 -11.18
CA ASP A 163 7.59 -2.52 -12.14
C ASP A 163 8.30 -1.18 -12.28
N LEU A 164 8.52 -0.52 -11.16
CA LEU A 164 9.23 0.74 -11.09
C LEU A 164 10.73 0.50 -10.95
N GLN A 165 11.52 1.41 -11.50
CA GLN A 165 12.94 1.44 -11.31
C GLN A 165 13.26 2.14 -9.99
N PRO A 166 13.91 1.44 -9.04
CA PRO A 166 14.29 1.99 -7.74
C PRO A 166 15.35 3.07 -7.84
#